data_7541e08ab1207d083e4798ad0bf3bf63
#
_entry.id   7541e08ab1207d083e4798ad0bf3bf63
#
_cell.length_a   1.000
_cell.length_b   1.000
_cell.length_c   1.000
_cell.angle_alpha   90.00
_cell.angle_beta   90.00
_cell.angle_gamma   90.00
#
_symmetry.space_group_name_H-M   'P 1'
#
loop_
_entity.id
_entity.type
_entity.pdbx_description
1 polymer ?
#
loop_
_entity_poly.entity_id
_entity_poly.type
_entity_poly.pdbx_seq_one_letter_code
_entity_poly.pdbx_strand_id
1 'polypeptide(L)'
;MNWLERFHRLDTKVGRIVTIAYLSMVKIDKKLTQLSDKYEACWVKVKEIGELAFDHNQIINEALLFIRQYVDTNPSVLFDLLSRKFTAAQLRTLYELVYDKIFDVRNFHKKIAMMEYVVQLDEKQTGVPHRAARYYKFDKKIYNKIHGVSKSFNK
;
A
#
# COMPACT_ATOMS: atom_id res chain seq x y z
N MET A 1 13.83 -17.46 25.20
CA MET A 1 13.04 -18.66 25.58
C MET A 1 12.07 -18.94 24.46
N ASN A 2 12.26 -20.08 23.77
CA ASN A 2 11.49 -20.41 22.57
C ASN A 2 10.03 -20.66 22.93
N TRP A 3 9.08 -20.09 22.16
CA TRP A 3 7.64 -20.23 22.41
C TRP A 3 7.16 -21.69 22.30
N LEU A 4 7.72 -22.47 21.41
CA LEU A 4 7.47 -23.91 21.32
C LEU A 4 7.79 -24.64 22.63
N GLU A 5 8.80 -24.19 23.38
CA GLU A 5 9.14 -24.77 24.70
C GLU A 5 8.05 -24.49 25.75
N ARG A 6 7.35 -23.36 25.66
CA ARG A 6 6.19 -23.08 26.55
C ARG A 6 5.02 -24.01 26.27
N PHE A 7 4.76 -24.34 25.00
CA PHE A 7 3.68 -25.26 24.64
C PHE A 7 3.98 -26.70 25.03
N HIS A 8 5.25 -27.13 24.89
CA HIS A 8 5.67 -28.45 25.35
C HIS A 8 5.54 -28.63 26.87
N ARG A 9 5.67 -27.57 27.67
CA ARG A 9 5.43 -27.60 29.13
C ARG A 9 3.96 -27.79 29.53
N LEU A 10 3.03 -27.53 28.63
CA LEU A 10 1.59 -27.65 28.91
C LEU A 10 1.01 -29.02 28.54
N ASP A 11 1.88 -29.99 28.20
CA ASP A 11 1.53 -31.39 27.80
C ASP A 11 0.42 -31.45 26.72
N THR A 12 0.23 -30.35 25.99
CA THR A 12 -0.72 -30.27 24.87
C THR A 12 -0.01 -30.72 23.60
N LYS A 13 -0.37 -31.89 23.09
CA LYS A 13 0.07 -32.38 21.78
C LYS A 13 -0.55 -31.48 20.69
N VAL A 14 0.07 -30.35 20.39
CA VAL A 14 -0.33 -29.52 19.25
C VAL A 14 0.20 -30.19 17.99
N GLY A 15 -0.64 -30.92 17.28
CA GLY A 15 -0.24 -31.64 16.07
C GLY A 15 -0.03 -30.72 14.87
N ARG A 16 -0.75 -29.59 14.81
CA ARG A 16 -0.67 -28.63 13.68
C ARG A 16 -1.24 -27.28 14.10
N ILE A 17 -0.56 -26.20 13.72
CA ILE A 17 -1.06 -24.82 13.84
C ILE A 17 -1.33 -24.32 12.43
N VAL A 18 -2.52 -23.74 12.21
CA VAL A 18 -2.88 -23.09 10.96
C VAL A 18 -3.10 -21.61 11.25
N THR A 19 -2.36 -20.76 10.54
CA THR A 19 -2.50 -19.30 10.62
C THR A 19 -3.17 -18.79 9.35
N ILE A 20 -4.19 -17.93 9.50
CA ILE A 20 -4.81 -17.21 8.40
C ILE A 20 -4.43 -15.73 8.55
N ALA A 21 -3.67 -15.22 7.58
CA ALA A 21 -3.26 -13.83 7.55
C ALA A 21 -4.17 -13.02 6.60
N TYR A 22 -4.61 -11.85 7.05
CA TYR A 22 -5.36 -10.91 6.23
C TYR A 22 -4.49 -9.69 5.92
N LEU A 23 -4.44 -9.30 4.65
CA LEU A 23 -3.74 -8.11 4.19
C LEU A 23 -4.73 -7.03 3.82
N SER A 24 -4.51 -5.81 4.31
CA SER A 24 -5.29 -4.63 3.96
C SER A 24 -4.37 -3.45 3.68
N MET A 25 -4.61 -2.75 2.57
CA MET A 25 -3.95 -1.48 2.26
C MET A 25 -4.91 -0.34 2.58
N VAL A 26 -4.52 0.52 3.51
CA VAL A 26 -5.35 1.63 3.97
C VAL A 26 -4.56 2.94 3.97
N LYS A 27 -5.25 4.04 3.70
CA LYS A 27 -4.69 5.37 3.91
C LYS A 27 -4.73 5.69 5.40
N ILE A 28 -3.56 5.88 6.01
CA ILE A 28 -3.49 6.32 7.40
C ILE A 28 -3.83 7.82 7.44
N ASP A 29 -4.93 8.15 8.09
CA ASP A 29 -5.29 9.52 8.44
C ASP A 29 -5.14 9.78 9.96
N LYS A 30 -5.37 11.03 10.38
CA LYS A 30 -5.24 11.40 11.80
C LYS A 30 -6.18 10.60 12.73
N LYS A 31 -7.30 10.07 12.22
CA LYS A 31 -8.24 9.27 13.01
C LYS A 31 -7.74 7.84 13.21
N LEU A 32 -7.05 7.30 12.19
CA LEU A 32 -6.48 5.95 12.25
C LEU A 32 -5.15 5.89 13.03
N THR A 33 -4.59 7.04 13.44
CA THR A 33 -3.39 7.05 14.30
C THR A 33 -3.72 6.67 15.75
N GLN A 34 -4.99 6.82 16.19
CA GLN A 34 -5.45 6.32 17.49
C GLN A 34 -5.79 4.83 17.37
N LEU A 35 -4.80 4.00 17.60
CA LEU A 35 -5.02 2.57 17.80
C LEU A 35 -5.52 2.32 19.22
N SER A 36 -6.15 1.16 19.41
CA SER A 36 -6.74 0.81 20.71
C SER A 36 -5.67 0.71 21.81
N ASP A 37 -5.69 1.59 22.78
CA ASP A 37 -4.82 1.54 23.96
C ASP A 37 -4.98 0.21 24.71
N LYS A 38 -6.16 -0.41 24.64
CA LYS A 38 -6.47 -1.70 25.28
C LYS A 38 -5.56 -2.84 24.79
N TYR A 39 -5.06 -2.77 23.54
CA TYR A 39 -4.25 -3.82 22.95
C TYR A 39 -2.81 -3.39 22.70
N GLU A 40 -2.40 -2.22 23.21
CA GLU A 40 -1.05 -1.65 23.00
C GLU A 40 -0.63 -1.64 21.51
N ALA A 41 -1.60 -1.47 20.61
CA ALA A 41 -1.37 -1.52 19.19
C ALA A 41 -0.66 -0.24 18.72
N CYS A 42 0.32 -0.37 17.86
CA CYS A 42 1.05 0.76 17.28
C CYS A 42 1.33 0.59 15.78
N TRP A 43 1.48 1.70 15.08
CA TRP A 43 1.95 1.70 13.72
C TRP A 43 3.48 1.61 13.68
N VAL A 44 3.99 0.62 12.97
CA VAL A 44 5.43 0.42 12.81
C VAL A 44 5.77 0.48 11.33
N LYS A 45 6.87 1.17 10.98
CA LYS A 45 7.37 1.14 9.61
C LYS A 45 7.91 -0.27 9.30
N VAL A 46 7.61 -0.77 8.11
CA VAL A 46 8.03 -2.11 7.70
C VAL A 46 9.53 -2.35 7.90
N LYS A 47 10.36 -1.34 7.63
CA LYS A 47 11.84 -1.42 7.80
C LYS A 47 12.30 -1.41 9.26
N GLU A 48 11.43 -1.05 10.18
CA GLU A 48 11.71 -0.98 11.63
C GLU A 48 11.15 -2.20 12.37
N ILE A 49 10.51 -3.13 11.65
CA ILE A 49 10.02 -4.39 12.23
C ILE A 49 11.22 -5.26 12.59
N GLY A 50 11.38 -5.53 13.89
CA GLY A 50 12.39 -6.44 14.40
C GLY A 50 12.00 -7.91 14.20
N GLU A 51 12.65 -8.78 14.95
CA GLU A 51 12.33 -10.19 14.98
C GLU A 51 10.99 -10.43 15.69
N LEU A 52 10.08 -11.08 14.99
CA LEU A 52 8.76 -11.46 15.49
C LEU A 52 8.74 -12.94 15.89
N ALA A 53 7.73 -13.32 16.67
CA ALA A 53 7.50 -14.71 17.03
C ALA A 53 7.13 -15.54 15.80
N PHE A 54 7.54 -16.80 15.78
CA PHE A 54 7.24 -17.79 14.74
C PHE A 54 7.72 -17.39 13.33
N ASP A 55 6.83 -17.58 12.37
CA ASP A 55 6.97 -17.29 10.95
C ASP A 55 6.40 -15.91 10.55
N HIS A 56 6.09 -15.04 11.53
CA HIS A 56 5.42 -13.77 11.25
C HIS A 56 6.26 -12.85 10.36
N ASN A 57 7.59 -12.84 10.48
CA ASN A 57 8.44 -12.10 9.55
C ASN A 57 8.34 -12.63 8.12
N GLN A 58 8.22 -13.95 7.95
CA GLN A 58 8.01 -14.55 6.64
C GLN A 58 6.65 -14.16 6.06
N ILE A 59 5.58 -14.24 6.86
CA ILE A 59 4.23 -13.81 6.47
C ILE A 59 4.23 -12.36 5.99
N ILE A 60 4.92 -11.45 6.70
CA ILE A 60 5.03 -10.04 6.30
C ILE A 60 5.77 -9.91 4.96
N ASN A 61 6.87 -10.62 4.78
CA ASN A 61 7.63 -10.58 3.53
C ASN A 61 6.82 -11.09 2.34
N GLU A 62 6.09 -12.18 2.51
CA GLU A 62 5.19 -12.73 1.49
C GLU A 62 4.05 -11.74 1.17
N ALA A 63 3.47 -11.08 2.20
CA ALA A 63 2.47 -10.04 2.00
C ALA A 63 3.00 -8.86 1.18
N LEU A 64 4.23 -8.41 1.41
CA LEU A 64 4.87 -7.35 0.64
C LEU A 64 5.10 -7.76 -0.82
N LEU A 65 5.53 -8.99 -1.06
CA LEU A 65 5.66 -9.54 -2.41
C LEU A 65 4.31 -9.61 -3.12
N PHE A 66 3.28 -10.08 -2.41
CA PHE A 66 1.91 -10.12 -2.94
C PHE A 66 1.40 -8.71 -3.30
N ILE A 67 1.63 -7.70 -2.45
CA ILE A 67 1.24 -6.31 -2.76
C ILE A 67 1.87 -5.85 -4.08
N ARG A 68 3.17 -6.10 -4.28
CA ARG A 68 3.88 -5.71 -5.51
C ARG A 68 3.26 -6.37 -6.74
N GLN A 69 3.08 -7.68 -6.71
CA GLN A 69 2.46 -8.44 -7.80
C GLN A 69 1.01 -7.99 -8.07
N TYR A 70 0.26 -7.71 -7.01
CA TYR A 70 -1.10 -7.23 -7.14
C TYR A 70 -1.17 -5.84 -7.77
N VAL A 71 -0.28 -4.93 -7.39
CA VAL A 71 -0.18 -3.59 -7.98
C VAL A 71 0.28 -3.65 -9.45
N ASP A 72 1.17 -4.59 -9.81
CA ASP A 72 1.60 -4.77 -11.21
C ASP A 72 0.42 -5.14 -12.12
N THR A 73 -0.49 -5.96 -11.64
CA THR A 73 -1.69 -6.38 -12.39
C THR A 73 -2.88 -5.44 -12.21
N ASN A 74 -2.97 -4.74 -11.08
CA ASN A 74 -4.08 -3.87 -10.69
C ASN A 74 -3.61 -2.50 -10.19
N PRO A 75 -2.95 -1.69 -11.02
CA PRO A 75 -2.37 -0.42 -10.59
C PRO A 75 -3.41 0.59 -10.08
N SER A 76 -4.69 0.39 -10.39
CA SER A 76 -5.78 1.25 -9.91
C SER A 76 -5.88 1.30 -8.38
N VAL A 77 -5.48 0.25 -7.68
CA VAL A 77 -5.55 0.18 -6.21
C VAL A 77 -4.71 1.26 -5.52
N LEU A 78 -3.63 1.71 -6.16
CA LEU A 78 -2.80 2.78 -5.62
C LEU A 78 -3.54 4.12 -5.55
N PHE A 79 -4.47 4.34 -6.47
CA PHE A 79 -5.22 5.60 -6.51
C PHE A 79 -6.29 5.69 -5.42
N ASP A 80 -6.72 4.56 -4.88
CA ASP A 80 -7.63 4.53 -3.71
C ASP A 80 -6.91 5.01 -2.44
N LEU A 81 -5.58 4.89 -2.39
CA LEU A 81 -4.74 5.38 -1.30
C LEU A 81 -4.40 6.87 -1.41
N LEU A 82 -4.64 7.48 -2.56
CA LEU A 82 -4.40 8.89 -2.81
C LEU A 82 -5.66 9.73 -2.59
N SER A 83 -5.46 11.05 -2.48
CA SER A 83 -6.58 11.99 -2.52
C SER A 83 -7.12 12.08 -3.94
N ARG A 84 -8.37 12.52 -4.12
CA ARG A 84 -8.99 12.69 -5.45
C ARG A 84 -8.14 13.54 -6.40
N LYS A 85 -7.41 14.52 -5.85
CA LYS A 85 -6.39 15.31 -6.53
C LYS A 85 -5.07 15.04 -5.84
N PHE A 86 -4.06 14.71 -6.59
CA PHE A 86 -2.71 14.39 -6.08
C PHE A 86 -1.63 14.98 -6.98
N THR A 87 -0.43 15.12 -6.45
CA THR A 87 0.74 15.57 -7.20
C THR A 87 1.54 14.38 -7.72
N ALA A 88 2.36 14.61 -8.73
CA ALA A 88 3.30 13.60 -9.23
C ALA A 88 4.24 13.08 -8.12
N ALA A 89 4.65 13.96 -7.19
CA ALA A 89 5.47 13.57 -6.05
C ALA A 89 4.75 12.59 -5.12
N GLN A 90 3.47 12.83 -4.80
CA GLN A 90 2.67 11.94 -3.97
C GLN A 90 2.51 10.55 -4.62
N LEU A 91 2.22 10.50 -5.92
CA LEU A 91 2.13 9.24 -6.64
C LEU A 91 3.49 8.52 -6.67
N ARG A 92 4.60 9.26 -6.92
CA ARG A 92 5.95 8.70 -6.89
C ARG A 92 6.28 8.08 -5.53
N THR A 93 6.06 8.81 -4.44
CA THR A 93 6.28 8.31 -3.07
C THR A 93 5.53 7.01 -2.82
N LEU A 94 4.27 6.91 -3.30
CA LEU A 94 3.49 5.69 -3.14
C LEU A 94 4.11 4.51 -3.92
N TYR A 95 4.59 4.75 -5.16
CA TYR A 95 5.33 3.74 -5.91
C TYR A 95 6.64 3.35 -5.20
N GLU A 96 7.38 4.33 -4.67
CA GLU A 96 8.61 4.10 -3.91
C GLU A 96 8.38 3.23 -2.68
N LEU A 97 7.27 3.44 -1.97
CA LEU A 97 6.88 2.63 -0.81
C LEU A 97 6.54 1.19 -1.21
N VAL A 98 5.75 0.99 -2.26
CA VAL A 98 5.34 -0.35 -2.71
C VAL A 98 6.51 -1.16 -3.22
N TYR A 99 7.37 -0.56 -4.05
CA TYR A 99 8.47 -1.28 -4.69
C TYR A 99 9.77 -1.26 -3.89
N ASP A 100 9.80 -0.55 -2.77
CA ASP A 100 11.00 -0.31 -1.96
C ASP A 100 12.18 0.17 -2.81
N LYS A 101 11.91 1.10 -3.71
CA LYS A 101 12.86 1.61 -4.70
C LYS A 101 12.70 3.10 -4.91
N ILE A 102 13.79 3.84 -4.96
CA ILE A 102 13.78 5.26 -5.31
C ILE A 102 13.60 5.40 -6.82
N PHE A 103 12.65 6.23 -7.24
CA PHE A 103 12.42 6.56 -8.64
C PHE A 103 12.98 7.94 -8.98
N ASP A 104 13.75 8.02 -10.06
CA ASP A 104 14.18 9.29 -10.62
C ASP A 104 12.98 10.15 -11.03
N VAL A 105 13.01 11.43 -10.65
CA VAL A 105 11.88 12.37 -10.84
C VAL A 105 11.51 12.51 -12.30
N ARG A 106 12.51 12.67 -13.18
CA ARG A 106 12.29 12.88 -14.63
C ARG A 106 11.69 11.64 -15.28
N ASN A 107 12.23 10.47 -14.95
CA ASN A 107 11.74 9.21 -15.48
C ASN A 107 10.34 8.89 -14.96
N PHE A 108 10.05 9.25 -13.70
CA PHE A 108 8.72 9.08 -13.15
C PHE A 108 7.68 9.99 -13.81
N HIS A 109 8.04 11.23 -14.15
CA HIS A 109 7.16 12.10 -14.95
C HIS A 109 6.88 11.54 -16.36
N LYS A 110 7.88 10.92 -17.02
CA LYS A 110 7.64 10.20 -18.27
C LYS A 110 6.67 9.03 -18.08
N LYS A 111 6.82 8.26 -16.98
CA LYS A 111 5.92 7.17 -16.65
C LYS A 111 4.48 7.67 -16.45
N ILE A 112 4.28 8.78 -15.73
CA ILE A 112 2.95 9.39 -15.55
C ILE A 112 2.35 9.81 -16.91
N ALA A 113 3.15 10.41 -17.79
CA ALA A 113 2.68 10.84 -19.10
C ALA A 113 2.20 9.67 -20.00
N MET A 114 2.68 8.46 -19.75
CA MET A 114 2.22 7.24 -20.46
C MET A 114 0.96 6.63 -19.83
N MET A 115 0.54 7.10 -18.63
CA MET A 115 -0.67 6.63 -17.96
C MET A 115 -1.86 7.48 -18.40
N GLU A 116 -2.53 7.12 -19.48
CA GLU A 116 -3.67 7.88 -20.03
C GLU A 116 -4.78 8.13 -19.02
N TYR A 117 -4.92 7.23 -18.03
CA TYR A 117 -5.90 7.34 -16.94
C TYR A 117 -5.46 8.28 -15.80
N VAL A 118 -4.26 8.86 -15.88
CA VAL A 118 -3.77 9.89 -14.95
C VAL A 118 -3.84 11.24 -15.64
N VAL A 119 -4.95 11.94 -15.42
CA VAL A 119 -5.26 13.18 -16.12
C VAL A 119 -4.71 14.37 -15.36
N GLN A 120 -3.89 15.19 -16.03
CA GLN A 120 -3.39 16.45 -15.48
C GLN A 120 -4.50 17.47 -15.35
N LEU A 121 -4.51 18.23 -14.25
CA LEU A 121 -5.42 19.33 -14.01
C LEU A 121 -4.71 20.67 -14.23
N ASP A 122 -5.49 21.71 -14.58
CA ASP A 122 -4.93 23.08 -14.68
C ASP A 122 -4.63 23.70 -13.31
N GLU A 123 -5.07 23.04 -12.25
CA GLU A 123 -4.84 23.47 -10.88
C GLU A 123 -3.41 23.14 -10.41
N LYS A 124 -2.85 24.06 -9.61
CA LYS A 124 -1.56 23.93 -8.95
C LYS A 124 -1.72 24.04 -7.44
N GLN A 125 -0.73 23.54 -6.72
CA GLN A 125 -0.64 23.77 -5.28
C GLN A 125 -0.57 25.25 -4.97
N THR A 126 -1.24 25.68 -3.89
CA THR A 126 -1.20 27.04 -3.36
C THR A 126 -0.58 27.03 -1.97
N GLY A 127 0.02 28.16 -1.55
CA GLY A 127 0.57 28.29 -0.20
C GLY A 127 1.85 27.49 0.08
N VAL A 128 2.59 27.10 -0.97
CA VAL A 128 3.87 26.36 -0.84
C VAL A 128 5.06 27.29 -1.11
N PRO A 129 6.16 27.18 -0.34
CA PRO A 129 7.34 28.04 -0.48
C PRO A 129 8.20 27.71 -1.71
N HIS A 130 7.93 26.63 -2.42
CA HIS A 130 8.64 26.16 -3.60
C HIS A 130 7.75 26.21 -4.84
N ARG A 131 8.31 25.90 -6.01
CA ARG A 131 7.55 25.85 -7.27
C ARG A 131 6.30 24.99 -7.12
N ALA A 132 5.13 25.59 -7.28
CA ALA A 132 3.83 24.93 -7.16
C ALA A 132 3.71 23.74 -8.11
N ALA A 133 3.49 22.55 -7.57
CA ALA A 133 3.26 21.35 -8.35
C ALA A 133 1.86 21.34 -8.94
N ARG A 134 1.72 20.79 -10.15
CA ARG A 134 0.42 20.55 -10.78
C ARG A 134 -0.28 19.37 -10.12
N TYR A 135 -1.61 19.44 -10.09
CA TYR A 135 -2.45 18.34 -9.66
C TYR A 135 -2.80 17.41 -10.81
N TYR A 136 -3.03 16.18 -10.46
CA TYR A 136 -3.53 15.10 -11.31
C TYR A 136 -4.74 14.46 -10.66
N LYS A 137 -5.56 13.79 -11.46
CA LYS A 137 -6.65 12.93 -11.00
C LYS A 137 -6.57 11.58 -11.68
N PHE A 138 -7.07 10.56 -11.01
CA PHE A 138 -7.30 9.24 -11.60
C PHE A 138 -8.67 9.23 -12.30
N ASP A 139 -8.68 8.87 -13.59
CA ASP A 139 -9.92 8.70 -14.35
C ASP A 139 -10.26 7.20 -14.49
N LYS A 140 -11.17 6.75 -13.64
CA LYS A 140 -11.61 5.36 -13.59
C LYS A 140 -12.28 4.90 -14.89
N LYS A 141 -12.93 5.82 -15.63
CA LYS A 141 -13.61 5.47 -16.90
C LYS A 141 -12.56 5.13 -17.96
N ILE A 142 -11.54 5.98 -18.10
CA ILE A 142 -10.42 5.74 -19.02
C ILE A 142 -9.69 4.44 -18.63
N TYR A 143 -9.38 4.27 -17.34
CA TYR A 143 -8.75 3.06 -16.83
C TYR A 143 -9.51 1.79 -17.21
N ASN A 144 -10.80 1.74 -16.92
CA ASN A 144 -11.66 0.59 -17.23
C ASN A 144 -11.76 0.31 -18.73
N LYS A 145 -11.75 1.36 -19.57
CA LYS A 145 -11.74 1.21 -21.02
C LYS A 145 -10.46 0.56 -21.53
N ILE A 146 -9.31 0.96 -20.99
CA ILE A 146 -7.98 0.44 -21.40
C ILE A 146 -7.79 -1.00 -20.91
N HIS A 147 -8.20 -1.31 -19.67
CA HIS A 147 -7.96 -2.61 -19.04
C HIS A 147 -9.11 -3.60 -19.21
N GLY A 148 -10.09 -3.29 -20.06
CA GLY A 148 -11.17 -4.21 -20.39
C GLY A 148 -12.08 -4.59 -19.21
N VAL A 149 -12.09 -3.80 -18.12
CA VAL A 149 -13.01 -4.00 -17.00
C VAL A 149 -14.42 -3.58 -17.44
N SER A 150 -15.00 -4.42 -18.28
CA SER A 150 -16.41 -4.30 -18.67
C SER A 150 -17.26 -4.42 -17.40
N LYS A 151 -18.32 -3.59 -17.30
CA LYS A 151 -19.35 -3.65 -16.25
C LYS A 151 -20.13 -4.98 -16.37
N SER A 152 -19.55 -6.04 -15.86
CA SER A 152 -20.22 -7.33 -15.79
C SER A 152 -20.18 -7.83 -14.35
N PHE A 153 -20.95 -7.19 -13.48
CA PHE A 153 -21.47 -7.77 -12.24
C PHE A 153 -22.40 -6.76 -11.57
N ASN A 154 -23.57 -6.57 -12.19
CA ASN A 154 -24.78 -6.14 -11.48
C ASN A 154 -25.95 -6.88 -12.13
N LYS A 155 -26.25 -8.07 -11.61
CA LYS A 155 -27.57 -8.68 -11.61
C LYS A 155 -27.75 -9.36 -10.26
#